data_c67d3f50cb55e9c5fa4740d6d335cde0
#
_entry.id   c67d3f50cb55e9c5fa4740d6d335cde0
#
_cell.length_a   1.000
_cell.length_b   1.000
_cell.length_c   1.000
_cell.angle_alpha   90.00
_cell.angle_beta   90.00
_cell.angle_gamma   90.00
#
_symmetry.space_group_name_H-M   'P 1'
#
loop_
_entity.id
_entity.type
_entity.pdbx_description
1 polymer ?
#
loop_
_entity_poly.entity_id
_entity_poly.type
_entity_poly.pdbx_seq_one_letter_code
_entity_poly.pdbx_strand_id
1 'polypeptide(L)'
;RSSLEAIEASSMDGLVSLTTQPFNGRLFWLARFEDGRVLRLDNNGNVRNALADELTAAARLLAGGNTIESASLSEAEDSYYFKFQGYAEREPLILPVYRVVVEDDEHTSYYLDPSNIRLLARFDNAQRGYRWLFNGLHRIDFFAWLRIRPLWDFIVLFLMIGGTASVGTGFYL
;
A
#
# COMPACT_ATOMS: atom_id res chain seq x y z
N ARG A 1 4.87 10.99 -32.19
CA ARG A 1 3.67 10.51 -32.93
C ARG A 1 3.66 8.99 -33.00
N SER A 2 4.79 8.35 -33.34
CA SER A 2 4.89 6.87 -33.46
C SER A 2 4.65 6.11 -32.14
N SER A 3 4.97 6.69 -31.00
CA SER A 3 4.79 6.03 -29.69
C SER A 3 3.32 5.93 -29.25
N LEU A 4 2.51 6.91 -29.61
CA LEU A 4 1.06 6.88 -29.32
C LEU A 4 0.33 5.91 -30.24
N GLU A 5 0.74 5.81 -31.52
CA GLU A 5 0.16 4.86 -32.47
C GLU A 5 0.47 3.39 -32.13
N ALA A 6 1.65 3.10 -31.57
CA ALA A 6 2.02 1.77 -31.09
C ALA A 6 1.20 1.35 -29.85
N ILE A 7 0.86 2.32 -29.00
CA ILE A 7 -0.01 2.13 -27.83
C ILE A 7 -1.45 1.85 -28.24
N GLU A 8 -1.97 2.46 -29.32
CA GLU A 8 -3.31 2.22 -29.87
C GLU A 8 -3.50 0.81 -30.44
N ALA A 9 -2.43 0.17 -30.92
CA ALA A 9 -2.49 -1.17 -31.50
C ALA A 9 -2.57 -2.32 -30.47
N SER A 10 -2.26 -2.06 -29.21
CA SER A 10 -2.36 -3.04 -28.13
C SER A 10 -3.69 -2.80 -27.40
N SER A 11 -4.62 -3.74 -27.49
CA SER A 11 -5.94 -3.78 -26.82
C SER A 11 -5.99 -2.94 -25.52
N MET A 12 -6.23 -1.63 -25.64
CA MET A 12 -6.32 -0.66 -24.53
C MET A 12 -7.77 -0.51 -24.04
N ASP A 13 -8.52 -1.58 -24.13
CA ASP A 13 -9.88 -1.61 -23.64
C ASP A 13 -9.88 -1.37 -22.13
N GLY A 14 -10.64 -0.38 -21.67
CA GLY A 14 -10.67 0.03 -20.26
C GLY A 14 -9.53 0.94 -19.80
N LEU A 15 -8.75 1.57 -20.70
CA LEU A 15 -7.73 2.56 -20.31
C LEU A 15 -8.39 3.82 -19.73
N VAL A 16 -8.09 4.12 -18.47
CA VAL A 16 -8.60 5.31 -17.75
C VAL A 16 -7.63 6.48 -17.85
N SER A 17 -6.34 6.22 -17.69
CA SER A 17 -5.33 7.28 -17.72
C SER A 17 -3.98 6.79 -18.19
N LEU A 18 -3.23 7.70 -18.82
CA LEU A 18 -1.85 7.50 -19.23
C LEU A 18 -1.01 8.63 -18.66
N THR A 19 -0.05 8.30 -17.81
CA THR A 19 0.84 9.28 -17.17
C THR A 19 2.31 8.96 -17.46
N THR A 20 3.16 9.96 -17.48
CA THR A 20 4.59 9.77 -17.67
C THR A 20 5.28 9.52 -16.32
N GLN A 21 6.22 8.59 -16.30
CA GLN A 21 7.10 8.30 -15.17
C GLN A 21 8.55 8.42 -15.59
N PRO A 22 9.24 9.53 -15.28
CA PRO A 22 10.68 9.62 -15.45
C PRO A 22 11.37 8.79 -14.35
N PHE A 23 12.25 7.89 -14.72
CA PHE A 23 13.01 7.09 -13.79
C PHE A 23 14.41 6.76 -14.36
N ASN A 24 15.45 7.06 -13.58
CA ASN A 24 16.85 6.79 -13.90
C ASN A 24 17.28 7.24 -15.33
N GLY A 25 16.91 8.47 -15.71
CA GLY A 25 17.21 9.06 -17.00
C GLY A 25 16.40 8.50 -18.18
N ARG A 26 15.43 7.63 -17.92
CA ARG A 26 14.51 7.09 -18.92
C ARG A 26 13.09 7.57 -18.64
N LEU A 27 12.29 7.63 -19.70
CA LEU A 27 10.87 7.94 -19.60
C LEU A 27 10.07 6.66 -19.84
N PHE A 28 9.13 6.41 -18.95
CA PHE A 28 8.16 5.32 -19.04
C PHE A 28 6.75 5.90 -19.02
N TRP A 29 5.80 5.10 -19.45
CA TRP A 29 4.39 5.42 -19.36
C TRP A 29 3.73 4.49 -18.35
N LEU A 30 2.86 5.05 -17.49
CA LEU A 30 1.98 4.28 -16.63
C LEU A 30 0.57 4.33 -17.19
N ALA A 31 0.09 3.20 -17.67
CA ALA A 31 -1.27 3.01 -18.15
C ALA A 31 -2.13 2.45 -17.01
N ARG A 32 -3.15 3.18 -16.57
CA ARG A 32 -4.12 2.75 -15.56
C ARG A 32 -5.40 2.33 -16.25
N PHE A 33 -5.94 1.18 -15.85
CA PHE A 33 -7.15 0.59 -16.39
C PHE A 33 -8.31 0.65 -15.39
N GLU A 34 -9.54 0.50 -15.88
CA GLU A 34 -10.78 0.49 -15.07
C GLU A 34 -10.79 -0.59 -14.00
N ASP A 35 -10.17 -1.74 -14.27
CA ASP A 35 -10.02 -2.85 -13.31
C ASP A 35 -8.97 -2.61 -12.20
N GLY A 36 -8.38 -1.41 -12.18
CA GLY A 36 -7.36 -1.01 -11.20
C GLY A 36 -5.93 -1.46 -11.55
N ARG A 37 -5.73 -2.23 -12.62
CA ARG A 37 -4.37 -2.58 -13.07
C ARG A 37 -3.61 -1.32 -13.50
N VAL A 38 -2.30 -1.30 -13.21
CA VAL A 38 -1.38 -0.27 -13.68
C VAL A 38 -0.21 -0.96 -14.37
N LEU A 39 -0.08 -0.74 -15.66
CA LEU A 39 1.02 -1.28 -16.47
C LEU A 39 2.06 -0.19 -16.73
N ARG A 40 3.33 -0.57 -16.65
CA ARG A 40 4.46 0.26 -17.07
C ARG A 40 4.82 -0.08 -18.51
N LEU A 41 4.88 0.93 -19.36
CA LEU A 41 5.18 0.78 -20.77
C LEU A 41 6.48 1.53 -21.11
N ASP A 42 7.25 0.98 -22.05
CA ASP A 42 8.38 1.67 -22.63
C ASP A 42 7.94 2.71 -23.69
N ASN A 43 8.90 3.42 -24.28
CA ASN A 43 8.61 4.41 -25.32
C ASN A 43 8.02 3.82 -26.63
N ASN A 44 8.08 2.50 -26.78
CA ASN A 44 7.52 1.78 -27.91
C ASN A 44 6.12 1.20 -27.60
N GLY A 45 5.59 1.43 -26.37
CA GLY A 45 4.29 0.92 -25.94
C GLY A 45 4.32 -0.52 -25.45
N ASN A 46 5.50 -1.15 -25.32
CA ASN A 46 5.59 -2.51 -24.81
C ASN A 46 5.53 -2.52 -23.27
N VAL A 47 4.82 -3.49 -22.72
CA VAL A 47 4.80 -3.71 -21.26
C VAL A 47 6.21 -4.05 -20.77
N ARG A 48 6.68 -3.31 -19.78
CA ARG A 48 8.00 -3.51 -19.20
C ARG A 48 7.92 -3.45 -17.66
N ASN A 49 8.00 -4.58 -17.04
CA ASN A 49 8.15 -4.66 -15.59
C ASN A 49 9.49 -4.07 -15.15
N ALA A 50 9.53 -3.58 -13.91
CA ALA A 50 10.77 -3.11 -13.33
C ALA A 50 11.77 -4.25 -13.17
N LEU A 51 13.05 -3.93 -13.36
CA LEU A 51 14.16 -4.84 -13.18
C LEU A 51 14.68 -4.75 -11.74
N ALA A 52 15.40 -5.77 -11.27
CA ALA A 52 15.96 -5.79 -9.92
C ALA A 52 16.93 -4.62 -9.64
N ASP A 53 17.70 -4.21 -10.63
CA ASP A 53 18.58 -3.04 -10.56
C ASP A 53 17.80 -1.73 -10.47
N GLU A 54 16.66 -1.63 -11.14
CA GLU A 54 15.77 -0.47 -11.06
C GLU A 54 15.09 -0.39 -9.67
N LEU A 55 14.68 -1.52 -9.09
CA LEU A 55 14.15 -1.57 -7.71
C LEU A 55 15.23 -1.17 -6.70
N THR A 56 16.46 -1.64 -6.88
CA THR A 56 17.59 -1.25 -6.04
C THR A 56 17.89 0.25 -6.17
N ALA A 57 17.83 0.80 -7.39
CA ALA A 57 18.02 2.23 -7.62
C ALA A 57 16.90 3.04 -6.95
N ALA A 58 15.65 2.59 -7.03
CA ALA A 58 14.52 3.22 -6.36
C ALA A 58 14.71 3.22 -4.83
N ALA A 59 15.15 2.10 -4.25
CA ALA A 59 15.44 2.01 -2.82
C ALA A 59 16.50 3.04 -2.39
N ARG A 60 17.58 3.18 -3.16
CA ARG A 60 18.64 4.17 -2.89
C ARG A 60 18.14 5.62 -2.99
N LEU A 61 17.29 5.92 -3.97
CA LEU A 61 16.67 7.25 -4.10
C LEU A 61 15.77 7.56 -2.90
N LEU A 62 14.96 6.60 -2.45
CA LEU A 62 14.09 6.76 -1.28
C LEU A 62 14.88 6.91 0.02
N ALA A 63 16.01 6.22 0.13
CA ALA A 63 16.89 6.34 1.30
C ALA A 63 17.50 7.73 1.45
N GLY A 64 17.62 8.51 0.34
CA GLY A 64 18.09 9.91 0.40
C GLY A 64 19.49 10.08 0.98
N GLY A 65 20.34 9.06 0.89
CA GLY A 65 21.68 9.02 1.48
C GLY A 65 21.78 8.31 2.84
N ASN A 66 20.64 7.93 3.45
CA ASN A 66 20.65 7.10 4.65
C ASN A 66 20.94 5.62 4.31
N THR A 67 21.29 4.85 5.32
CA THR A 67 21.49 3.40 5.19
C THR A 67 20.17 2.69 4.91
N ILE A 68 20.17 1.72 4.02
CA ILE A 68 19.04 0.81 3.82
C ILE A 68 19.23 -0.35 4.80
N GLU A 69 18.33 -0.46 5.77
CA GLU A 69 18.30 -1.56 6.74
C GLU A 69 17.91 -2.86 6.05
N SER A 70 16.86 -2.82 5.25
CA SER A 70 16.41 -3.97 4.48
C SER A 70 15.69 -3.55 3.20
N ALA A 71 15.81 -4.38 2.16
CA ALA A 71 15.09 -4.20 0.90
C ALA A 71 14.78 -5.59 0.31
N SER A 72 13.50 -5.97 0.28
CA SER A 72 13.09 -7.31 -0.14
C SER A 72 11.67 -7.34 -0.69
N LEU A 73 11.38 -8.36 -1.51
CA LEU A 73 10.01 -8.68 -1.91
C LEU A 73 9.30 -9.38 -0.74
N SER A 74 8.09 -8.90 -0.44
CA SER A 74 7.18 -9.51 0.52
C SER A 74 5.95 -10.05 -0.21
N GLU A 75 5.68 -11.33 -0.05
CA GLU A 75 4.51 -12.00 -0.65
C GLU A 75 3.30 -11.98 0.27
N ALA A 76 3.48 -11.52 1.51
CA ALA A 76 2.43 -11.47 2.53
C ALA A 76 2.18 -10.06 3.03
N GLU A 77 0.96 -9.85 3.53
CA GLU A 77 0.59 -8.66 4.29
C GLU A 77 1.43 -8.55 5.57
N ASP A 78 1.68 -7.32 6.01
CA ASP A 78 2.30 -7.06 7.32
C ASP A 78 1.40 -6.18 8.20
N SER A 79 1.91 -5.74 9.36
CA SER A 79 1.14 -4.94 10.32
C SER A 79 0.76 -3.55 9.81
N TYR A 80 1.39 -3.07 8.76
CA TYR A 80 1.20 -1.73 8.19
C TYR A 80 0.62 -1.78 6.77
N TYR A 81 1.10 -2.71 5.96
CA TYR A 81 0.63 -2.92 4.60
C TYR A 81 -0.27 -4.15 4.52
N PHE A 82 -1.59 -3.94 4.66
CA PHE A 82 -2.59 -5.00 4.68
C PHE A 82 -3.94 -4.51 4.13
N LYS A 83 -4.77 -5.46 3.71
CA LYS A 83 -6.14 -5.17 3.28
C LYS A 83 -7.05 -5.00 4.49
N PHE A 84 -7.57 -3.80 4.69
CA PHE A 84 -8.55 -3.55 5.73
C PHE A 84 -9.95 -4.01 5.30
N GLN A 85 -10.51 -4.99 6.01
CA GLN A 85 -11.89 -5.46 5.78
C GLN A 85 -12.87 -4.44 6.37
N GLY A 86 -13.55 -3.68 5.54
CA GLY A 86 -14.57 -2.75 6.03
C GLY A 86 -14.70 -1.46 5.24
N TYR A 87 -13.76 -1.17 4.38
CA TYR A 87 -13.93 -0.17 3.35
C TYR A 87 -14.05 -0.88 2.02
N ALA A 88 -15.29 -1.05 1.58
CA ALA A 88 -15.58 -1.49 0.23
C ALA A 88 -14.81 -0.60 -0.76
N GLU A 89 -14.14 -1.23 -1.71
CA GLU A 89 -13.67 -0.61 -2.97
C GLU A 89 -12.47 0.34 -2.89
N ARG A 90 -11.56 0.19 -1.94
CA ARG A 90 -10.23 0.75 -2.15
C ARG A 90 -9.42 -0.16 -3.05
N GLU A 91 -8.48 0.43 -3.79
CA GLU A 91 -7.58 -0.29 -4.72
C GLU A 91 -7.15 -1.64 -4.15
N PRO A 92 -7.14 -2.70 -4.96
CA PRO A 92 -6.75 -4.03 -4.48
C PRO A 92 -5.34 -3.98 -3.89
N LEU A 93 -5.12 -4.70 -2.79
CA LEU A 93 -3.79 -4.83 -2.22
C LEU A 93 -2.88 -5.52 -3.24
N ILE A 94 -1.77 -4.87 -3.58
CA ILE A 94 -0.81 -5.37 -4.55
C ILE A 94 0.22 -6.23 -3.83
N LEU A 95 0.26 -7.51 -4.16
CA LEU A 95 1.27 -8.46 -3.71
C LEU A 95 1.81 -9.23 -4.92
N PRO A 96 3.10 -9.58 -4.95
CA PRO A 96 4.12 -9.20 -3.97
C PRO A 96 4.40 -7.70 -3.97
N VAL A 97 4.89 -7.17 -2.84
CA VAL A 97 5.29 -5.77 -2.68
C VAL A 97 6.79 -5.70 -2.39
N TYR A 98 7.48 -4.72 -2.97
CA TYR A 98 8.87 -4.46 -2.66
C TYR A 98 8.96 -3.51 -1.46
N ARG A 99 9.35 -4.05 -0.31
CA ARG A 99 9.49 -3.31 0.94
C ARG A 99 10.92 -2.84 1.12
N VAL A 100 11.08 -1.54 1.39
CA VAL A 100 12.37 -0.91 1.71
C VAL A 100 12.26 -0.28 3.09
N VAL A 101 13.16 -0.62 3.99
CA VAL A 101 13.28 -0.01 5.33
C VAL A 101 14.55 0.80 5.36
N VAL A 102 14.42 2.07 5.74
CA VAL A 102 15.54 3.01 5.80
C VAL A 102 15.90 3.27 7.26
N GLU A 103 17.19 3.27 7.57
CA GLU A 103 17.74 3.61 8.87
C GLU A 103 17.88 5.13 8.97
N ASP A 104 16.73 5.80 9.04
CA ASP A 104 16.60 7.21 9.34
C ASP A 104 16.01 7.40 10.76
N ASP A 105 15.93 8.62 11.27
CA ASP A 105 15.37 8.93 12.60
C ASP A 105 13.91 8.44 12.76
N GLU A 106 13.20 8.30 11.66
CA GLU A 106 11.80 7.87 11.59
C GLU A 106 11.65 6.38 11.30
N HIS A 107 12.73 5.62 11.06
CA HIS A 107 12.72 4.23 10.59
C HIS A 107 11.73 4.00 9.45
N THR A 108 11.79 4.88 8.44
CA THR A 108 10.79 4.95 7.38
C THR A 108 10.74 3.65 6.57
N SER A 109 9.55 3.14 6.39
CA SER A 109 9.28 1.98 5.52
C SER A 109 8.52 2.41 4.27
N TYR A 110 9.01 2.03 3.10
CA TYR A 110 8.40 2.28 1.80
C TYR A 110 7.92 0.96 1.19
N TYR A 111 6.75 0.99 0.57
CA TYR A 111 6.17 -0.14 -0.13
C TYR A 111 5.97 0.24 -1.59
N LEU A 112 6.64 -0.47 -2.49
CA LEU A 112 6.65 -0.20 -3.93
C LEU A 112 6.01 -1.37 -4.68
N ASP A 113 5.28 -1.04 -5.73
CA ASP A 113 4.84 -2.03 -6.71
C ASP A 113 6.08 -2.51 -7.50
N PRO A 114 6.45 -3.80 -7.42
CA PRO A 114 7.64 -4.31 -8.09
C PRO A 114 7.52 -4.32 -9.62
N SER A 115 6.32 -4.19 -10.16
CA SER A 115 6.12 -4.18 -11.62
C SER A 115 6.42 -2.82 -12.26
N ASN A 116 6.11 -1.72 -11.54
CA ASN A 116 6.14 -0.38 -12.11
C ASN A 116 6.84 0.68 -11.24
N ILE A 117 7.38 0.30 -10.08
CA ILE A 117 8.08 1.17 -9.10
C ILE A 117 7.16 2.27 -8.53
N ARG A 118 5.86 2.08 -8.57
CA ARG A 118 4.92 3.03 -7.96
C ARG A 118 4.99 2.91 -6.44
N LEU A 119 5.09 4.03 -5.75
CA LEU A 119 4.96 4.06 -4.29
C LEU A 119 3.51 3.77 -3.91
N LEU A 120 3.30 2.67 -3.18
CA LEU A 120 1.99 2.21 -2.71
C LEU A 120 1.70 2.75 -1.31
N ALA A 121 2.70 2.72 -0.43
CA ALA A 121 2.56 3.21 0.93
C ALA A 121 3.92 3.65 1.50
N ARG A 122 3.87 4.56 2.47
CA ARG A 122 4.99 4.99 3.30
C ARG A 122 4.53 4.97 4.75
N PHE A 123 5.39 4.50 5.65
CA PHE A 123 5.14 4.54 7.09
C PHE A 123 6.37 5.03 7.82
N ASP A 124 6.21 6.12 8.56
CA ASP A 124 7.15 6.68 9.51
C ASP A 124 6.69 6.42 10.96
N ASN A 125 7.45 6.86 11.96
CA ASN A 125 7.12 6.66 13.37
C ASN A 125 5.79 7.31 13.76
N ALA A 126 5.48 8.49 13.23
CA ALA A 126 4.21 9.17 13.52
C ALA A 126 3.01 8.38 12.98
N GLN A 127 3.10 7.87 11.75
CA GLN A 127 2.06 7.05 11.14
C GLN A 127 1.92 5.69 11.84
N ARG A 128 3.04 5.09 12.30
CA ARG A 128 2.99 3.90 13.15
C ARG A 128 2.31 4.16 14.48
N GLY A 129 2.66 5.26 15.15
CA GLY A 129 2.01 5.70 16.38
C GLY A 129 0.49 5.91 16.18
N TYR A 130 0.10 6.63 15.13
CA TYR A 130 -1.29 6.82 14.78
C TYR A 130 -2.02 5.49 14.49
N ARG A 131 -1.37 4.57 13.76
CA ARG A 131 -1.90 3.23 13.48
C ARG A 131 -2.22 2.47 14.76
N TRP A 132 -1.30 2.46 15.74
CA TRP A 132 -1.48 1.70 16.98
C TRP A 132 -2.41 2.40 17.97
N LEU A 133 -2.24 3.71 18.19
CA LEU A 133 -3.04 4.45 19.15
C LEU A 133 -4.47 4.69 18.66
N PHE A 134 -4.63 5.20 17.44
CA PHE A 134 -5.95 5.53 16.94
C PHE A 134 -6.65 4.30 16.34
N ASN A 135 -6.07 3.67 15.32
CA ASN A 135 -6.72 2.54 14.67
C ASN A 135 -6.77 1.31 15.58
N GLY A 136 -5.71 1.04 16.35
CA GLY A 136 -5.68 -0.08 17.29
C GLY A 136 -6.76 0.06 18.36
N LEU A 137 -6.76 1.15 19.12
CA LEU A 137 -7.73 1.40 20.18
C LEU A 137 -9.15 1.60 19.65
N HIS A 138 -9.32 2.40 18.62
CA HIS A 138 -10.66 2.76 18.13
C HIS A 138 -11.36 1.63 17.37
N ARG A 139 -10.60 0.75 16.74
CA ARG A 139 -11.14 -0.36 15.93
C ARG A 139 -10.87 -1.74 16.53
N ILE A 140 -10.17 -1.81 17.68
CA ILE A 140 -9.74 -3.07 18.31
C ILE A 140 -8.89 -3.90 17.30
N ASP A 141 -8.07 -3.21 16.52
CA ASP A 141 -7.30 -3.79 15.42
C ASP A 141 -5.82 -3.94 15.83
N PHE A 142 -5.56 -4.58 16.98
CA PHE A 142 -4.20 -4.80 17.48
C PHE A 142 -3.52 -5.99 16.81
N PHE A 143 -4.28 -7.04 16.50
CA PHE A 143 -3.75 -8.30 15.98
C PHE A 143 -4.56 -8.77 14.78
N ALA A 144 -3.90 -9.46 13.85
CA ALA A 144 -4.53 -9.98 12.64
C ALA A 144 -5.74 -10.90 12.92
N TRP A 145 -5.68 -11.72 13.99
CA TRP A 145 -6.77 -12.61 14.38
C TRP A 145 -8.01 -11.87 14.93
N LEU A 146 -7.84 -10.65 15.49
CA LEU A 146 -8.96 -9.81 15.91
C LEU A 146 -9.76 -9.25 14.73
N ARG A 147 -9.18 -9.23 13.53
CA ARG A 147 -9.87 -8.79 12.30
C ARG A 147 -10.80 -9.84 11.73
N ILE A 148 -10.74 -11.09 12.23
CA ILE A 148 -11.54 -12.20 11.72
C ILE A 148 -12.97 -12.07 12.24
N ARG A 149 -13.94 -11.97 11.34
CA ARG A 149 -15.35 -12.07 11.69
C ARG A 149 -15.73 -13.57 11.87
N PRO A 150 -16.56 -13.92 12.85
CA PRO A 150 -17.38 -13.07 13.74
C PRO A 150 -16.72 -12.65 15.05
N LEU A 151 -15.45 -13.01 15.32
CA LEU A 151 -14.80 -12.75 16.62
C LEU A 151 -14.79 -11.25 16.96
N TRP A 152 -14.46 -10.39 16.01
CA TRP A 152 -14.49 -8.95 16.18
C TRP A 152 -15.87 -8.44 16.61
N ASP A 153 -16.94 -8.96 15.97
CA ASP A 153 -18.31 -8.56 16.25
C ASP A 153 -18.70 -8.94 17.69
N PHE A 154 -18.31 -10.12 18.19
CA PHE A 154 -18.55 -10.53 19.57
C PHE A 154 -17.83 -9.66 20.58
N ILE A 155 -16.58 -9.30 20.33
CA ILE A 155 -15.79 -8.43 21.22
C ILE A 155 -16.43 -7.05 21.30
N VAL A 156 -16.78 -6.45 20.17
CA VAL A 156 -17.42 -5.14 20.13
C VAL A 156 -18.77 -5.17 20.86
N LEU A 157 -19.59 -6.19 20.60
CA LEU A 157 -20.88 -6.34 21.26
C LEU A 157 -20.73 -6.45 22.78
N PHE A 158 -19.78 -7.27 23.25
CA PHE A 158 -19.48 -7.43 24.67
C PHE A 158 -19.06 -6.10 25.32
N LEU A 159 -18.17 -5.34 24.68
CA LEU A 159 -17.74 -4.03 25.16
C LEU A 159 -18.88 -3.02 25.17
N MET A 160 -19.76 -3.03 24.17
CA MET A 160 -20.94 -2.16 24.11
C MET A 160 -21.92 -2.48 25.24
N ILE A 161 -22.20 -3.76 25.52
CA ILE A 161 -23.06 -4.17 26.62
C ILE A 161 -22.45 -3.73 27.96
N GLY A 162 -21.14 -3.97 28.17
CA GLY A 162 -20.45 -3.55 29.39
C GLY A 162 -20.48 -2.04 29.60
N GLY A 163 -20.23 -1.27 28.55
CA GLY A 163 -20.32 0.18 28.59
C GLY A 163 -21.74 0.69 28.91
N THR A 164 -22.74 0.09 28.29
CA THR A 164 -24.15 0.44 28.56
C THR A 164 -24.54 0.11 30.02
N ALA A 165 -24.13 -1.04 30.51
CA ALA A 165 -24.38 -1.44 31.92
C ALA A 165 -23.68 -0.48 32.91
N SER A 166 -22.43 -0.09 32.61
CA SER A 166 -21.67 0.88 33.42
C SER A 166 -22.34 2.26 33.47
N VAL A 167 -22.81 2.75 32.31
CA VAL A 167 -23.55 4.02 32.25
C VAL A 167 -24.88 3.90 33.00
N GLY A 168 -25.63 2.81 32.85
CA GLY A 168 -26.88 2.58 33.54
C GLY A 168 -26.73 2.53 35.05
N THR A 169 -25.71 1.85 35.57
CA THR A 169 -25.42 1.83 37.01
C THR A 169 -24.97 3.17 37.56
N GLY A 170 -24.16 3.93 36.80
CA GLY A 170 -23.77 5.28 37.20
C GLY A 170 -24.91 6.31 37.17
N PHE A 171 -25.95 6.08 36.39
CA PHE A 171 -27.14 6.93 36.38
C PHE A 171 -28.11 6.59 37.55
N TYR A 172 -28.06 5.35 38.04
CA TYR A 172 -28.93 4.88 39.15
C TYR A 172 -28.39 5.24 40.53
N LEU A 173 -27.07 5.44 40.66
CA LEU A 173 -26.40 5.85 41.92
C LEU A 173 -26.43 7.36 42.11
#